data_52d958255fba396f43d18c3a0b70004a
#
_entry.id   52d958255fba396f43d18c3a0b70004a
#
_cell.length_a   1.000
_cell.length_b   1.000
_cell.length_c   1.000
_cell.angle_alpha   90.00
_cell.angle_beta   90.00
_cell.angle_gamma   90.00
#
_symmetry.space_group_name_H-M   'P 1'
#
loop_
_entity.id
_entity.type
_entity.pdbx_description
1 polymer ?
#
loop_
_entity_poly.entity_id
_entity_poly.type
_entity_poly.pdbx_seq_one_letter_code
_entity_poly.pdbx_strand_id
1 'polypeptide(L)'
;MRWGDTMKITFITGGARSGKSKLAENTALKTGQKVIYLATAQALDEEMANRIKIHQQRRPDNWTTIEEPRFLSRVLKDIRTDRSYESYDIILIDCLALLVSNWLPLEKASDTSQWDNLRAELLDEIKAMISEMEKIQKDFIIVSNEVGLGIVPEYPLARLYRDLLGEVNQIVAASADEVIFMVSGLPMKLK
;
A
#
# COMPACT_ATOMS: atom_id res chain seq x y z
N MET A 1 -1.17 -22.19 21.48
CA MET A 1 -2.55 -22.07 20.96
C MET A 1 -2.79 -20.59 20.71
N ARG A 2 -2.79 -20.16 19.43
CA ARG A 2 -3.23 -18.80 19.05
C ARG A 2 -4.75 -18.75 19.15
N TRP A 3 -5.29 -17.80 19.88
CA TRP A 3 -6.72 -17.54 19.97
C TRP A 3 -7.13 -16.72 18.74
N GLY A 4 -8.04 -17.24 17.87
CA GLY A 4 -8.77 -16.52 16.84
C GLY A 4 -7.97 -16.31 15.55
N ASP A 5 -7.88 -17.35 14.73
CA ASP A 5 -7.27 -17.32 13.38
C ASP A 5 -8.19 -16.66 12.35
N THR A 6 -8.54 -15.39 12.55
CA THR A 6 -9.07 -14.57 11.48
C THR A 6 -7.97 -13.60 11.06
N MET A 7 -7.57 -13.66 9.79
CA MET A 7 -6.74 -12.65 9.12
C MET A 7 -7.20 -11.26 9.51
N LYS A 8 -6.25 -10.37 9.86
CA LYS A 8 -6.54 -8.97 10.19
C LYS A 8 -5.94 -8.05 9.15
N ILE A 9 -6.74 -7.13 8.62
CA ILE A 9 -6.29 -6.05 7.73
C ILE A 9 -6.27 -4.74 8.51
N THR A 10 -5.06 -4.16 8.67
CA THR A 10 -4.86 -2.82 9.25
C THR A 10 -4.49 -1.85 8.14
N PHE A 11 -5.32 -0.83 7.90
CA PHE A 11 -5.07 0.23 6.94
C PHE A 11 -4.61 1.50 7.63
N ILE A 12 -3.43 2.02 7.25
CA ILE A 12 -2.81 3.22 7.83
C ILE A 12 -2.71 4.28 6.75
N THR A 13 -3.45 5.37 6.91
CA THR A 13 -3.44 6.51 5.97
C THR A 13 -3.09 7.83 6.68
N GLY A 14 -2.86 8.89 5.91
CA GLY A 14 -2.55 10.23 6.41
C GLY A 14 -1.61 11.02 5.49
N GLY A 15 -1.35 12.27 5.82
CA GLY A 15 -0.52 13.17 5.01
C GLY A 15 0.94 12.72 4.83
N ALA A 16 1.66 13.36 3.90
CA ALA A 16 3.09 13.15 3.74
C ALA A 16 3.83 13.40 5.08
N ARG A 17 4.85 12.58 5.37
CA ARG A 17 5.69 12.67 6.59
C ARG A 17 4.90 12.62 7.91
N SER A 18 3.68 12.10 7.93
CA SER A 18 2.85 11.96 9.15
C SER A 18 3.25 10.82 10.08
N GLY A 19 4.24 9.97 9.69
CA GLY A 19 4.71 8.84 10.50
C GLY A 19 4.09 7.48 10.16
N LYS A 20 3.31 7.37 9.08
CA LYS A 20 2.62 6.13 8.65
C LYS A 20 3.52 4.91 8.54
N SER A 21 4.58 4.98 7.71
CA SER A 21 5.49 3.86 7.49
C SER A 21 6.17 3.43 8.78
N LYS A 22 6.57 4.39 9.64
CA LYS A 22 7.14 4.10 10.96
C LYS A 22 6.14 3.36 11.86
N LEU A 23 4.86 3.77 11.86
CA LEU A 23 3.82 3.07 12.61
C LEU A 23 3.61 1.66 12.06
N ALA A 24 3.53 1.51 10.73
CA ALA A 24 3.38 0.22 10.05
C ALA A 24 4.52 -0.74 10.38
N GLU A 25 5.77 -0.28 10.24
CA GLU A 25 6.97 -1.06 10.59
C GLU A 25 6.96 -1.47 12.08
N ASN A 26 6.66 -0.53 12.99
CA ASN A 26 6.58 -0.83 14.42
C ASN A 26 5.45 -1.81 14.77
N THR A 27 4.32 -1.74 14.08
CA THR A 27 3.20 -2.68 14.27
C THR A 27 3.60 -4.07 13.79
N ALA A 28 4.22 -4.17 12.62
CA ALA A 28 4.71 -5.43 12.08
C ALA A 28 5.77 -6.08 13.01
N LEU A 29 6.69 -5.29 13.57
CA LEU A 29 7.70 -5.78 14.52
C LEU A 29 7.10 -6.32 15.81
N LYS A 30 5.99 -5.75 16.29
CA LYS A 30 5.36 -6.16 17.56
C LYS A 30 4.50 -7.42 17.44
N THR A 31 3.88 -7.62 16.28
CA THR A 31 2.89 -8.69 16.06
C THR A 31 3.45 -9.86 15.27
N GLY A 32 4.34 -9.61 14.33
CA GLY A 32 4.92 -10.61 13.45
C GLY A 32 6.42 -10.76 13.63
N GLN A 33 6.89 -11.95 13.44
CA GLN A 33 8.30 -12.27 13.56
C GLN A 33 8.98 -12.30 12.20
N LYS A 34 8.23 -12.70 11.14
CA LYS A 34 8.67 -12.69 9.76
C LYS A 34 7.69 -11.92 8.90
N VAL A 35 8.19 -10.94 8.19
CA VAL A 35 7.40 -10.00 7.39
C VAL A 35 7.79 -10.06 5.93
N ILE A 36 6.80 -10.16 5.05
CA ILE A 36 6.95 -9.86 3.63
C ILE A 36 6.63 -8.39 3.44
N TYR A 37 7.60 -7.61 3.00
CA TYR A 37 7.43 -6.20 2.67
C TYR A 37 7.24 -6.04 1.17
N LEU A 38 6.02 -5.68 0.74
CA LEU A 38 5.70 -5.39 -0.66
C LEU A 38 5.95 -3.90 -0.92
N ALA A 39 7.02 -3.62 -1.65
CA ALA A 39 7.42 -2.26 -2.01
C ALA A 39 6.87 -1.88 -3.38
N THR A 40 6.12 -0.78 -3.44
CA THR A 40 5.59 -0.25 -4.71
C THR A 40 6.43 0.90 -5.28
N ALA A 41 7.43 1.36 -4.53
CA ALA A 41 8.31 2.44 -4.96
C ALA A 41 9.21 2.02 -6.11
N GLN A 42 9.41 2.93 -7.07
CA GLN A 42 10.39 2.81 -8.16
C GLN A 42 11.47 3.87 -8.01
N ALA A 43 12.73 3.50 -8.21
CA ALA A 43 13.87 4.44 -8.15
C ALA A 43 14.00 5.20 -9.47
N LEU A 44 13.04 6.09 -9.76
CA LEU A 44 13.01 6.84 -11.03
C LEU A 44 13.98 8.04 -11.04
N ASP A 45 14.43 8.49 -9.87
CA ASP A 45 15.40 9.56 -9.70
C ASP A 45 16.30 9.29 -8.46
N GLU A 46 17.35 10.10 -8.31
CA GLU A 46 18.30 9.96 -7.20
C GLU A 46 17.66 10.21 -5.82
N GLU A 47 16.71 11.13 -5.72
CA GLU A 47 16.00 11.40 -4.45
C GLU A 47 15.21 10.16 -4.03
N MET A 48 14.46 9.57 -4.95
CA MET A 48 13.67 8.38 -4.68
C MET A 48 14.58 7.16 -4.38
N ALA A 49 15.68 6.99 -5.12
CA ALA A 49 16.66 5.95 -4.85
C ALA A 49 17.24 6.05 -3.42
N ASN A 50 17.59 7.26 -2.98
CA ASN A 50 18.05 7.51 -1.61
C ASN A 50 16.97 7.23 -0.56
N ARG A 51 15.72 7.60 -0.82
CA ARG A 51 14.59 7.31 0.07
C ARG A 51 14.39 5.80 0.23
N ILE A 52 14.36 5.05 -0.88
CA ILE A 52 14.23 3.59 -0.87
C ILE A 52 15.36 2.97 -0.05
N LYS A 53 16.62 3.38 -0.27
CA LYS A 53 17.78 2.89 0.46
C LYS A 53 17.65 3.13 1.97
N ILE A 54 17.23 4.32 2.40
CA ILE A 54 17.02 4.64 3.82
C ILE A 54 15.91 3.73 4.42
N HIS A 55 14.83 3.49 3.69
CA HIS A 55 13.77 2.59 4.12
C HIS A 55 14.24 1.13 4.20
N GLN A 56 15.04 0.67 3.25
CA GLN A 56 15.63 -0.67 3.27
C GLN A 56 16.54 -0.87 4.48
N GLN A 57 17.39 0.11 4.82
CA GLN A 57 18.33 0.05 5.95
C GLN A 57 17.65 -0.02 7.33
N ARG A 58 16.39 0.37 7.43
CA ARG A 58 15.63 0.31 8.70
C ARG A 58 14.96 -1.03 8.93
N ARG A 59 14.85 -1.86 7.90
CA ARG A 59 14.17 -3.15 7.99
C ARG A 59 15.07 -4.18 8.64
N PRO A 60 14.55 -5.04 9.50
CA PRO A 60 15.30 -6.18 10.02
C PRO A 60 15.74 -7.13 8.91
N ASP A 61 16.88 -7.80 9.09
CA ASP A 61 17.44 -8.74 8.12
C ASP A 61 16.55 -9.97 7.87
N ASN A 62 15.63 -10.28 8.79
CA ASN A 62 14.67 -11.37 8.65
C ASN A 62 13.40 -11.01 7.89
N TRP A 63 13.29 -9.79 7.36
CA TRP A 63 12.21 -9.39 6.47
C TRP A 63 12.59 -9.69 5.02
N THR A 64 11.61 -10.17 4.25
CA THR A 64 11.79 -10.32 2.80
C THR A 64 11.12 -9.15 2.08
N THR A 65 11.87 -8.48 1.21
CA THR A 65 11.32 -7.42 0.35
C THR A 65 11.03 -7.97 -1.03
N ILE A 66 9.82 -7.72 -1.52
CA ILE A 66 9.41 -7.97 -2.91
C ILE A 66 9.02 -6.62 -3.50
N GLU A 67 9.63 -6.27 -4.62
CA GLU A 67 9.35 -5.03 -5.34
C GLU A 67 8.34 -5.31 -6.45
N GLU A 68 7.15 -4.72 -6.35
CA GLU A 68 6.11 -4.79 -7.37
C GLU A 68 5.39 -3.46 -7.46
N PRO A 69 5.60 -2.68 -8.54
CA PRO A 69 5.06 -1.33 -8.64
C PRO A 69 3.56 -1.28 -8.99
N ARG A 70 2.96 -2.32 -9.62
CA ARG A 70 1.62 -2.20 -10.21
C ARG A 70 0.68 -3.37 -9.93
N PHE A 71 1.16 -4.62 -9.96
CA PHE A 71 0.32 -5.83 -9.99
C PHE A 71 0.46 -6.66 -8.70
N LEU A 72 0.04 -6.08 -7.57
CA LEU A 72 0.13 -6.71 -6.25
C LEU A 72 -0.73 -7.99 -6.16
N SER A 73 -1.87 -8.05 -6.88
CA SER A 73 -2.72 -9.24 -6.93
C SER A 73 -1.95 -10.48 -7.41
N ARG A 74 -1.09 -10.30 -8.40
CA ARG A 74 -0.23 -11.38 -8.92
C ARG A 74 0.78 -11.85 -7.88
N VAL A 75 1.47 -10.92 -7.24
CA VAL A 75 2.45 -11.25 -6.19
C VAL A 75 1.79 -11.95 -5.01
N LEU A 76 0.62 -11.49 -4.59
CA LEU A 76 -0.14 -12.13 -3.51
C LEU A 76 -0.56 -13.56 -3.88
N LYS A 77 -0.96 -13.80 -5.12
CA LYS A 77 -1.24 -15.14 -5.61
C LYS A 77 0.00 -16.03 -5.53
N ASP A 78 1.17 -15.52 -5.93
CA ASP A 78 2.44 -16.26 -5.86
C ASP A 78 2.80 -16.55 -4.38
N ILE A 79 2.69 -15.58 -3.49
CA ILE A 79 2.89 -15.76 -2.04
C ILE A 79 1.96 -16.83 -1.47
N ARG A 80 0.71 -16.89 -1.91
CA ARG A 80 -0.27 -17.87 -1.46
C ARG A 80 0.07 -19.30 -1.90
N THR A 81 0.63 -19.46 -3.10
CA THR A 81 0.86 -20.78 -3.73
C THR A 81 2.26 -21.33 -3.47
N ASP A 82 3.24 -20.50 -3.17
CA ASP A 82 4.61 -20.89 -2.91
C ASP A 82 4.84 -21.14 -1.42
N ARG A 83 5.17 -22.40 -1.06
CA ARG A 83 5.43 -22.82 0.31
C ARG A 83 6.59 -22.12 0.99
N SER A 84 7.52 -21.50 0.23
CA SER A 84 8.63 -20.73 0.80
C SER A 84 8.14 -19.56 1.67
N TYR A 85 6.93 -19.05 1.41
CA TYR A 85 6.30 -17.98 2.18
C TYR A 85 5.41 -18.43 3.34
N GLU A 86 5.29 -19.74 3.58
CA GLU A 86 4.40 -20.30 4.60
C GLU A 86 4.77 -19.82 6.02
N SER A 87 6.08 -19.66 6.28
CA SER A 87 6.61 -19.25 7.59
C SER A 87 6.50 -17.76 7.91
N TYR A 88 5.97 -16.94 7.01
CA TYR A 88 5.76 -15.51 7.23
C TYR A 88 4.42 -15.27 7.92
N ASP A 89 4.36 -14.28 8.82
CA ASP A 89 3.18 -13.97 9.62
C ASP A 89 2.41 -12.76 9.06
N ILE A 90 3.12 -11.80 8.49
CA ILE A 90 2.58 -10.50 8.08
C ILE A 90 3.01 -10.16 6.65
N ILE A 91 2.10 -9.52 5.91
CA ILE A 91 2.38 -8.85 4.63
C ILE A 91 2.16 -7.35 4.85
N LEU A 92 3.23 -6.55 4.65
CA LEU A 92 3.18 -5.10 4.74
C LEU A 92 3.30 -4.50 3.34
N ILE A 93 2.30 -3.71 2.91
CA ILE A 93 2.25 -3.03 1.60
C ILE A 93 2.57 -1.55 1.81
N ASP A 94 3.68 -1.06 1.26
CA ASP A 94 4.10 0.35 1.35
C ASP A 94 4.55 0.88 -0.02
N CYS A 95 3.70 1.66 -0.72
CA CYS A 95 2.38 2.14 -0.34
C CYS A 95 1.41 2.22 -1.54
N LEU A 96 0.11 2.27 -1.28
CA LEU A 96 -0.89 2.41 -2.35
C LEU A 96 -0.76 3.73 -3.12
N ALA A 97 -0.27 4.78 -2.47
CA ALA A 97 -0.07 6.08 -3.11
C ALA A 97 0.94 6.00 -4.27
N LEU A 98 2.05 5.28 -4.08
CA LEU A 98 3.03 5.05 -5.15
C LEU A 98 2.51 4.04 -6.17
N LEU A 99 1.79 3.01 -5.75
CA LEU A 99 1.11 2.11 -6.67
C LEU A 99 0.21 2.89 -7.62
N VAL A 100 -0.69 3.75 -7.12
CA VAL A 100 -1.56 4.60 -7.96
C VAL A 100 -0.74 5.51 -8.86
N SER A 101 0.33 6.12 -8.35
CA SER A 101 1.23 6.96 -9.15
C SER A 101 1.86 6.20 -10.33
N ASN A 102 2.22 4.94 -10.13
CA ASN A 102 2.83 4.09 -11.17
C ASN A 102 1.85 3.71 -12.30
N TRP A 103 0.54 3.89 -12.07
CA TRP A 103 -0.48 3.70 -13.11
C TRP A 103 -0.71 4.93 -13.97
N LEU A 104 -0.28 6.12 -13.51
CA LEU A 104 -0.54 7.36 -14.23
C LEU A 104 0.21 7.44 -15.57
N PRO A 105 -0.42 7.97 -16.63
CA PRO A 105 0.18 8.11 -17.96
C PRO A 105 1.06 9.36 -18.03
N LEU A 106 2.19 9.38 -17.35
CA LEU A 106 3.05 10.58 -17.21
C LEU A 106 3.50 11.16 -18.57
N GLU A 107 3.79 10.29 -19.55
CA GLU A 107 4.20 10.71 -20.89
C GLU A 107 3.06 11.31 -21.74
N LYS A 108 1.81 11.00 -21.38
CA LYS A 108 0.60 11.44 -22.09
C LYS A 108 -0.35 12.18 -21.14
N ALA A 109 0.19 13.00 -20.26
CA ALA A 109 -0.55 13.66 -19.19
C ALA A 109 -1.71 14.56 -19.69
N SER A 110 -1.68 15.02 -20.95
CA SER A 110 -2.74 15.83 -21.57
C SER A 110 -3.82 15.02 -22.30
N ASP A 111 -3.59 13.72 -22.55
CA ASP A 111 -4.55 12.86 -23.23
C ASP A 111 -5.50 12.20 -22.21
N THR A 112 -6.68 12.78 -22.06
CA THR A 112 -7.71 12.30 -21.13
C THR A 112 -8.55 11.15 -21.69
N SER A 113 -8.40 10.81 -22.97
CA SER A 113 -9.26 9.83 -23.65
C SER A 113 -9.18 8.40 -23.08
N GLN A 114 -8.07 8.08 -22.39
CA GLN A 114 -7.81 6.75 -21.82
C GLN A 114 -7.99 6.71 -20.28
N TRP A 115 -8.35 7.82 -19.65
CA TRP A 115 -8.40 7.89 -18.17
C TRP A 115 -9.47 6.99 -17.56
N ASP A 116 -10.62 6.86 -18.24
CA ASP A 116 -11.70 5.98 -17.76
C ASP A 116 -11.28 4.50 -17.81
N ASN A 117 -10.58 4.07 -18.86
CA ASN A 117 -10.04 2.72 -18.97
C ASN A 117 -8.97 2.47 -17.90
N LEU A 118 -8.03 3.40 -17.73
CA LEU A 118 -6.99 3.32 -16.70
C LEU A 118 -7.60 3.23 -15.30
N ARG A 119 -8.63 4.05 -15.02
CA ARG A 119 -9.37 3.99 -13.76
C ARG A 119 -9.99 2.61 -13.54
N ALA A 120 -10.67 2.07 -14.55
CA ALA A 120 -11.29 0.75 -14.47
C ALA A 120 -10.24 -0.34 -14.20
N GLU A 121 -9.15 -0.38 -14.95
CA GLU A 121 -8.06 -1.34 -14.78
C GLU A 121 -7.41 -1.26 -13.39
N LEU A 122 -7.13 -0.05 -12.89
CA LEU A 122 -6.58 0.14 -11.55
C LEU A 122 -7.55 -0.37 -10.48
N LEU A 123 -8.82 0.00 -10.56
CA LEU A 123 -9.80 -0.43 -9.56
C LEU A 123 -10.04 -1.95 -9.60
N ASP A 124 -9.96 -2.57 -10.75
CA ASP A 124 -10.05 -4.02 -10.89
C ASP A 124 -8.81 -4.71 -10.28
N GLU A 125 -7.61 -4.14 -10.45
CA GLU A 125 -6.41 -4.62 -9.77
C GLU A 125 -6.55 -4.53 -8.23
N ILE A 126 -7.06 -3.42 -7.70
CA ILE A 126 -7.28 -3.25 -6.26
C ILE A 126 -8.29 -4.27 -5.71
N LYS A 127 -9.39 -4.51 -6.43
CA LYS A 127 -10.37 -5.56 -6.05
C LYS A 127 -9.75 -6.95 -6.11
N ALA A 128 -8.96 -7.25 -7.14
CA ALA A 128 -8.24 -8.51 -7.27
C ALA A 128 -7.21 -8.69 -6.14
N MET A 129 -6.47 -7.64 -5.77
CA MET A 129 -5.57 -7.62 -4.64
C MET A 129 -6.30 -8.01 -3.34
N ILE A 130 -7.42 -7.36 -3.04
CA ILE A 130 -8.23 -7.67 -1.84
C ILE A 130 -8.73 -9.12 -1.88
N SER A 131 -9.24 -9.56 -3.03
CA SER A 131 -9.70 -10.95 -3.19
C SER A 131 -8.58 -11.99 -2.98
N GLU A 132 -7.34 -11.70 -3.35
CA GLU A 132 -6.22 -12.58 -3.03
C GLU A 132 -5.82 -12.50 -1.54
N MET A 133 -5.89 -11.30 -0.92
CA MET A 133 -5.64 -11.14 0.52
C MET A 133 -6.57 -12.01 1.36
N GLU A 134 -7.87 -12.03 1.03
CA GLU A 134 -8.88 -12.84 1.73
C GLU A 134 -8.61 -14.35 1.70
N LYS A 135 -7.81 -14.82 0.74
CA LYS A 135 -7.43 -16.23 0.60
C LYS A 135 -6.14 -16.58 1.36
N ILE A 136 -5.44 -15.57 1.88
CA ILE A 136 -4.16 -15.71 2.58
C ILE A 136 -4.40 -15.63 4.09
N GLN A 137 -3.98 -16.67 4.84
CA GLN A 137 -4.10 -16.73 6.30
C GLN A 137 -2.93 -16.00 6.99
N LYS A 138 -2.75 -14.70 6.67
CA LYS A 138 -1.71 -13.82 7.24
C LYS A 138 -2.30 -12.45 7.52
N ASP A 139 -1.74 -11.73 8.48
CA ASP A 139 -2.13 -10.35 8.75
C ASP A 139 -1.59 -9.40 7.68
N PHE A 140 -2.38 -8.37 7.36
CA PHE A 140 -1.99 -7.34 6.41
C PHE A 140 -1.88 -5.97 7.09
N ILE A 141 -0.81 -5.25 6.76
CA ILE A 141 -0.65 -3.84 7.09
C ILE A 141 -0.50 -3.09 5.78
N ILE A 142 -1.40 -2.16 5.49
CA ILE A 142 -1.42 -1.43 4.23
C ILE A 142 -1.22 0.05 4.53
N VAL A 143 -0.25 0.66 3.85
CA VAL A 143 0.06 2.09 3.98
C VAL A 143 -0.44 2.84 2.75
N SER A 144 -1.05 4.01 2.97
CA SER A 144 -1.43 4.93 1.90
C SER A 144 -1.27 6.40 2.32
N ASN A 145 -1.27 7.30 1.35
CA ASN A 145 -1.35 8.73 1.62
C ASN A 145 -2.80 9.22 1.56
N GLU A 146 -3.08 10.26 2.35
CA GLU A 146 -4.25 11.11 2.19
C GLU A 146 -3.84 12.41 1.51
N VAL A 147 -4.46 12.72 0.36
CA VAL A 147 -4.13 13.89 -0.47
C VAL A 147 -5.37 14.73 -0.81
N GLY A 148 -6.56 14.32 -0.37
CA GLY A 148 -7.85 14.97 -0.67
C GLY A 148 -8.17 16.16 0.23
N LEU A 149 -7.48 16.33 1.35
CA LEU A 149 -7.74 17.39 2.34
C LEU A 149 -7.13 18.76 1.96
N GLY A 150 -6.39 18.83 0.87
CA GLY A 150 -5.76 20.06 0.39
C GLY A 150 -6.59 20.81 -0.66
N ILE A 151 -6.00 21.88 -1.21
CA ILE A 151 -6.58 22.65 -2.32
C ILE A 151 -6.66 21.75 -3.56
N VAL A 152 -7.71 21.96 -4.37
CA VAL A 152 -7.88 21.25 -5.66
C VAL A 152 -6.69 21.57 -6.58
N PRO A 153 -5.95 20.56 -7.07
CA PRO A 153 -4.80 20.79 -7.92
C PRO A 153 -5.18 21.47 -9.24
N GLU A 154 -4.30 22.37 -9.71
CA GLU A 154 -4.48 23.07 -10.99
C GLU A 154 -4.35 22.12 -12.18
N TYR A 155 -3.38 21.20 -12.13
CA TYR A 155 -3.08 20.29 -13.23
C TYR A 155 -4.07 19.11 -13.27
N PRO A 156 -4.64 18.80 -14.46
CA PRO A 156 -5.60 17.70 -14.62
C PRO A 156 -5.09 16.35 -14.12
N LEU A 157 -3.83 16.00 -14.44
CA LEU A 157 -3.23 14.73 -13.98
C LEU A 157 -3.14 14.63 -12.46
N ALA A 158 -2.86 15.74 -11.78
CA ALA A 158 -2.81 15.77 -10.33
C ALA A 158 -4.22 15.60 -9.70
N ARG A 159 -5.27 16.11 -10.36
CA ARG A 159 -6.66 15.84 -9.97
C ARG A 159 -7.02 14.38 -10.17
N LEU A 160 -6.65 13.79 -11.31
CA LEU A 160 -6.85 12.36 -11.58
C LEU A 160 -6.17 11.50 -10.49
N TYR A 161 -4.90 11.78 -10.18
CA TYR A 161 -4.18 11.09 -9.10
C TYR A 161 -4.91 11.17 -7.77
N ARG A 162 -5.32 12.39 -7.36
CA ARG A 162 -6.03 12.62 -6.11
C ARG A 162 -7.34 11.83 -6.03
N ASP A 163 -8.11 11.86 -7.12
CA ASP A 163 -9.41 11.23 -7.16
C ASP A 163 -9.27 9.70 -7.19
N LEU A 164 -8.34 9.15 -7.98
CA LEU A 164 -8.03 7.72 -7.99
C LEU A 164 -7.53 7.21 -6.64
N LEU A 165 -6.62 7.95 -6.00
CA LEU A 165 -6.11 7.55 -4.68
C LEU A 165 -7.22 7.57 -3.63
N GLY A 166 -8.13 8.55 -3.71
CA GLY A 166 -9.29 8.61 -2.83
C GLY A 166 -10.21 7.39 -3.01
N GLU A 167 -10.50 6.97 -4.24
CA GLU A 167 -11.30 5.77 -4.53
C GLU A 167 -10.62 4.49 -4.03
N VAL A 168 -9.32 4.34 -4.30
CA VAL A 168 -8.52 3.20 -3.82
C VAL A 168 -8.54 3.14 -2.28
N ASN A 169 -8.33 4.28 -1.62
CA ASN A 169 -8.38 4.37 -0.16
C ASN A 169 -9.75 3.98 0.40
N GLN A 170 -10.86 4.37 -0.24
CA GLN A 170 -12.21 3.97 0.17
C GLN A 170 -12.42 2.46 0.06
N ILE A 171 -12.01 1.84 -1.05
CA ILE A 171 -12.15 0.40 -1.26
C ILE A 171 -11.36 -0.38 -0.21
N VAL A 172 -10.11 0.02 0.06
CA VAL A 172 -9.25 -0.66 1.04
C VAL A 172 -9.75 -0.43 2.47
N ALA A 173 -10.18 0.80 2.82
CA ALA A 173 -10.76 1.08 4.13
C ALA A 173 -12.05 0.30 4.40
N ALA A 174 -12.87 0.06 3.38
CA ALA A 174 -14.10 -0.73 3.51
C ALA A 174 -13.78 -2.19 3.88
N SER A 175 -12.74 -2.79 3.29
CA SER A 175 -12.30 -4.17 3.56
C SER A 175 -11.41 -4.32 4.79
N ALA A 176 -10.84 -3.24 5.33
CA ALA A 176 -9.99 -3.28 6.51
C ALA A 176 -10.78 -3.53 7.81
N ASP A 177 -10.18 -4.27 8.75
CA ASP A 177 -10.71 -4.45 10.12
C ASP A 177 -10.39 -3.26 11.02
N GLU A 178 -9.27 -2.61 10.75
CA GLU A 178 -8.81 -1.43 11.48
C GLU A 178 -8.32 -0.36 10.51
N VAL A 179 -8.78 0.88 10.71
CA VAL A 179 -8.35 2.03 9.93
C VAL A 179 -7.76 3.09 10.85
N ILE A 180 -6.52 3.49 10.58
CA ILE A 180 -5.78 4.48 11.38
C ILE A 180 -5.41 5.67 10.49
N PHE A 181 -5.78 6.87 10.95
CA PHE A 181 -5.38 8.13 10.33
C PHE A 181 -4.21 8.75 11.10
N MET A 182 -3.11 9.01 10.41
CA MET A 182 -1.90 9.58 11.01
C MET A 182 -1.85 11.10 10.85
N VAL A 183 -1.84 11.80 11.97
CA VAL A 183 -1.69 13.26 12.02
C VAL A 183 -0.49 13.61 12.90
N SER A 184 0.53 14.28 12.33
CA SER A 184 1.68 14.79 13.08
C SER A 184 2.37 13.77 14.00
N GLY A 185 2.47 12.51 13.53
CA GLY A 185 3.08 11.41 14.30
C GLY A 185 2.12 10.70 15.27
N LEU A 186 0.89 11.17 15.40
CA LEU A 186 -0.11 10.60 16.32
C LEU A 186 -1.12 9.75 15.54
N PRO A 187 -1.40 8.51 15.98
CA PRO A 187 -2.43 7.67 15.36
C PRO A 187 -3.81 8.05 15.88
N MET A 188 -4.76 8.21 14.98
CA MET A 188 -6.18 8.37 15.28
C MET A 188 -6.93 7.18 14.66
N LYS A 189 -7.56 6.37 15.50
CA LYS A 189 -8.36 5.22 15.05
C LYS A 189 -9.69 5.72 14.51
N LEU A 190 -10.04 5.28 13.27
CA LEU A 190 -11.29 5.62 12.58
C LEU A 190 -12.26 4.42 12.56
N LYS A 191 -11.71 3.20 12.52
CA LYS A 191 -12.47 1.95 12.51
C LYS A 191 -11.80 0.90 13.40
#